data_06906688070e79c78ca6aba4c7dcd212
#
_entry.id   06906688070e79c78ca6aba4c7dcd212
#
_cell.length_a   1.000
_cell.length_b   1.000
_cell.length_c   1.000
_cell.angle_alpha   90.00
_cell.angle_beta   90.00
_cell.angle_gamma   90.00
#
_symmetry.space_group_name_H-M   'P 1'
#
loop_
_entity.id
_entity.type
_entity.pdbx_description
1 polymer ?
#
loop_
_entity_poly.entity_id
_entity_poly.type
_entity_poly.pdbx_seq_one_letter_code
_entity_poly.pdbx_strand_id
1 'polypeptide(L)'
;MDGAQQYSITVETAKQPARALHGGLVLADSAVPLLMHETGLTSYLYFPRQDVVEAVLRPSEFRTFCPFKGTASYWHLALPDGLIENAAFSYEAPFAEAEDVAGHIAFFDRALDQPLSQEAQNVGVSGPLVDWLLQEAWTCKTPAELTEQFAQCMLAMGVPLWRLGVGIWTLHPQLAGRHYNWMRDRDGVVEGGTPHGMLQEPAYLESPVRHVSEGLGGVRQRLDQAGASEFRFPIMEELRQQGATDYVAMPLPFSDGQINTLTLTSDDPAGFSTADLGAVYQCVFGLSRFYETLTERQNTRTLLTTYLGQRSGARVLNGQTQRGAGEEIRAAILFCDLRNSTQLAASLPRRAYLDLLNDFFE
;
A
#
# COMPACT_ATOMS: atom_id res chain seq x y z
N MET A 1 -27.73 1.51 19.72
CA MET A 1 -26.42 1.58 18.98
C MET A 1 -26.76 2.16 17.62
N ASP A 2 -26.83 3.50 17.59
CA ASP A 2 -27.24 4.22 16.39
C ASP A 2 -26.04 4.70 15.62
N GLY A 3 -26.05 4.36 14.29
CA GLY A 3 -25.50 5.22 13.26
C GLY A 3 -23.96 5.27 13.13
N ALA A 4 -23.29 4.15 12.91
CA ALA A 4 -22.04 4.22 12.16
C ALA A 4 -22.39 4.85 10.80
N GLN A 5 -21.93 6.06 10.52
CA GLN A 5 -22.22 6.74 9.28
C GLN A 5 -21.52 5.97 8.16
N GLN A 6 -22.31 5.35 7.30
CA GLN A 6 -21.81 4.60 6.15
C GLN A 6 -20.98 5.54 5.27
N TYR A 7 -19.81 5.08 4.84
CA TYR A 7 -18.97 5.84 3.91
C TYR A 7 -19.73 6.20 2.64
N SER A 8 -19.71 7.44 2.26
CA SER A 8 -20.38 7.96 1.08
C SER A 8 -19.60 9.08 0.41
N ILE A 9 -19.75 9.19 -0.90
CA ILE A 9 -19.30 10.32 -1.70
C ILE A 9 -20.55 10.98 -2.26
N THR A 10 -20.62 12.31 -2.16
CA THR A 10 -21.66 13.11 -2.80
C THR A 10 -21.02 14.28 -3.53
N VAL A 11 -21.48 14.54 -4.74
CA VAL A 11 -21.02 15.65 -5.57
C VAL A 11 -22.22 16.56 -5.81
N GLU A 12 -22.05 17.84 -5.55
CA GLU A 12 -23.08 18.86 -5.82
C GLU A 12 -22.46 20.10 -6.45
N THR A 13 -23.24 20.86 -7.20
CA THR A 13 -22.80 22.18 -7.67
C THR A 13 -22.65 23.12 -6.48
N ALA A 14 -21.51 23.78 -6.35
CA ALA A 14 -21.30 24.73 -5.27
C ALA A 14 -22.30 25.88 -5.35
N LYS A 15 -22.78 26.33 -4.18
CA LYS A 15 -23.82 27.37 -4.09
C LYS A 15 -23.37 28.76 -4.57
N GLN A 16 -22.06 28.97 -4.68
CA GLN A 16 -21.47 30.25 -5.07
C GLN A 16 -20.33 30.03 -6.08
N PRO A 17 -20.11 30.98 -7.00
CA PRO A 17 -18.93 31.00 -7.84
C PRO A 17 -17.67 30.95 -6.97
N ALA A 18 -16.62 30.33 -7.48
CA ALA A 18 -15.35 30.22 -6.78
C ALA A 18 -14.18 30.61 -7.68
N ARG A 19 -13.15 31.18 -7.05
CA ARG A 19 -11.91 31.58 -7.70
C ARG A 19 -10.71 31.08 -6.93
N ALA A 20 -9.82 30.36 -7.58
CA ALA A 20 -8.54 29.92 -7.04
C ALA A 20 -7.46 30.94 -7.39
N LEU A 21 -6.74 31.44 -6.39
CA LEU A 21 -5.71 32.49 -6.53
C LEU A 21 -4.40 32.02 -5.88
N HIS A 22 -3.26 32.41 -6.48
CA HIS A 22 -1.93 32.31 -5.88
C HIS A 22 -1.13 33.58 -6.16
N GLY A 23 -0.66 34.27 -5.12
CA GLY A 23 0.05 35.56 -5.25
C GLY A 23 -0.76 36.60 -6.03
N GLY A 24 -2.08 36.55 -5.94
CA GLY A 24 -3.00 37.39 -6.72
C GLY A 24 -3.21 36.92 -8.19
N LEU A 25 -2.49 35.90 -8.66
CA LEU A 25 -2.70 35.32 -9.98
C LEU A 25 -3.92 34.40 -9.95
N VAL A 26 -4.80 34.53 -10.94
CA VAL A 26 -5.95 33.64 -11.10
C VAL A 26 -5.48 32.29 -11.66
N LEU A 27 -5.74 31.22 -10.94
CA LEU A 27 -5.48 29.84 -11.38
C LEU A 27 -6.73 29.20 -11.97
N ALA A 28 -7.90 29.51 -11.41
CA ALA A 28 -9.20 29.09 -11.91
C ALA A 28 -10.28 30.11 -11.51
N ASP A 29 -11.33 30.25 -12.34
CA ASP A 29 -12.47 31.13 -12.06
C ASP A 29 -13.74 30.47 -12.66
N SER A 30 -14.60 29.95 -11.80
CA SER A 30 -15.80 29.21 -12.23
C SER A 30 -17.06 29.72 -11.56
N ALA A 31 -18.11 29.86 -12.37
CA ALA A 31 -19.45 30.15 -11.88
C ALA A 31 -20.17 28.91 -11.31
N VAL A 32 -19.72 27.72 -11.68
CA VAL A 32 -20.38 26.43 -11.38
C VAL A 32 -19.38 25.34 -10.96
N PRO A 33 -18.47 25.61 -9.98
CA PRO A 33 -17.59 24.57 -9.52
C PRO A 33 -18.38 23.48 -8.80
N LEU A 34 -17.87 22.25 -8.79
CA LEU A 34 -18.46 21.14 -8.05
C LEU A 34 -17.83 21.06 -6.67
N LEU A 35 -18.65 20.78 -5.66
CA LEU A 35 -18.19 20.48 -4.31
C LEU A 35 -18.39 18.99 -4.06
N MET A 36 -17.28 18.30 -3.78
CA MET A 36 -17.31 16.88 -3.42
C MET A 36 -17.17 16.73 -1.92
N HIS A 37 -18.14 16.10 -1.31
CA HIS A 37 -18.11 15.66 0.08
C HIS A 37 -17.79 14.18 0.15
N GLU A 38 -16.90 13.82 1.06
CA GLU A 38 -16.49 12.45 1.31
C GLU A 38 -16.48 12.22 2.83
N THR A 39 -17.09 11.13 3.28
CA THR A 39 -17.21 10.83 4.71
C THR A 39 -15.85 10.86 5.41
N GLY A 40 -15.70 11.72 6.41
CA GLY A 40 -14.49 11.83 7.22
C GLY A 40 -13.29 12.51 6.54
N LEU A 41 -13.44 13.02 5.31
CA LEU A 41 -12.37 13.69 4.57
C LEU A 41 -12.73 15.14 4.25
N THR A 42 -11.68 15.94 4.01
CA THR A 42 -11.81 17.32 3.55
C THR A 42 -12.56 17.38 2.24
N SER A 43 -13.58 18.22 2.16
CA SER A 43 -14.33 18.47 0.94
C SER A 43 -13.58 19.45 0.06
N TYR A 44 -13.43 19.13 -1.23
CA TYR A 44 -12.74 19.95 -2.19
C TYR A 44 -13.67 20.52 -3.25
N LEU A 45 -13.36 21.75 -3.72
CA LEU A 45 -13.95 22.32 -4.91
C LEU A 45 -13.20 21.83 -6.14
N TYR A 46 -13.96 21.35 -7.11
CA TYR A 46 -13.49 20.89 -8.41
C TYR A 46 -13.92 21.89 -9.48
N PHE A 47 -12.96 22.45 -10.17
CA PHE A 47 -13.16 23.43 -11.25
C PHE A 47 -13.23 22.72 -12.59
N PRO A 48 -14.25 23.00 -13.43
CA PRO A 48 -14.26 22.53 -14.81
C PRO A 48 -12.94 22.90 -15.50
N ARG A 49 -12.36 21.99 -16.27
CA ARG A 49 -11.03 22.22 -16.87
C ARG A 49 -10.96 23.47 -17.75
N GLN A 50 -12.07 23.80 -18.43
CA GLN A 50 -12.18 25.01 -19.23
C GLN A 50 -12.10 26.32 -18.43
N ASP A 51 -12.38 26.26 -17.11
CA ASP A 51 -12.34 27.40 -16.19
C ASP A 51 -10.99 27.51 -15.47
N VAL A 52 -10.03 26.63 -15.80
CA VAL A 52 -8.68 26.57 -15.23
C VAL A 52 -7.66 27.14 -16.21
N VAL A 53 -6.70 27.89 -15.71
CA VAL A 53 -5.59 28.42 -16.52
C VAL A 53 -4.58 27.29 -16.80
N GLU A 54 -4.77 26.54 -17.88
CA GLU A 54 -3.94 25.38 -18.21
C GLU A 54 -2.45 25.72 -18.38
N ALA A 55 -2.12 26.95 -18.77
CA ALA A 55 -0.74 27.38 -19.00
C ALA A 55 0.16 27.24 -17.74
N VAL A 56 -0.42 27.26 -16.54
CA VAL A 56 0.32 27.11 -15.28
C VAL A 56 0.43 25.65 -14.82
N LEU A 57 -0.32 24.73 -15.43
CA LEU A 57 -0.31 23.32 -15.05
C LEU A 57 0.84 22.56 -15.72
N ARG A 58 1.54 21.74 -14.95
CA ARG A 58 2.51 20.76 -15.46
C ARG A 58 2.17 19.39 -14.90
N PRO A 59 2.07 18.35 -15.73
CA PRO A 59 1.74 17.02 -15.25
C PRO A 59 2.83 16.53 -14.29
N SER A 60 2.40 15.89 -13.20
CA SER A 60 3.26 15.17 -12.27
C SER A 60 3.22 13.68 -12.59
N GLU A 61 4.28 12.96 -12.26
CA GLU A 61 4.29 11.51 -12.30
C GLU A 61 3.66 10.89 -11.04
N PHE A 62 3.47 11.70 -9.99
CA PHE A 62 2.85 11.25 -8.76
C PHE A 62 1.38 10.85 -8.98
N ARG A 63 0.99 9.74 -8.39
CA ARG A 63 -0.37 9.20 -8.45
C ARG A 63 -0.79 8.70 -7.08
N THR A 64 -2.08 8.81 -6.78
CA THR A 64 -2.68 8.14 -5.63
C THR A 64 -3.93 7.38 -6.07
N PHE A 65 -4.27 6.34 -5.33
CA PHE A 65 -5.46 5.54 -5.60
C PHE A 65 -6.50 5.69 -4.50
N CYS A 66 -7.72 5.94 -4.91
CA CYS A 66 -8.90 5.87 -4.07
C CYS A 66 -9.80 4.74 -4.58
N PRO A 67 -10.22 3.78 -3.74
CA PRO A 67 -11.06 2.65 -4.18
C PRO A 67 -12.45 3.07 -4.66
N PHE A 68 -12.83 4.32 -4.46
CA PHE A 68 -14.13 4.88 -4.86
C PHE A 68 -14.04 5.83 -6.06
N LYS A 69 -12.94 6.58 -6.15
CA LYS A 69 -12.75 7.62 -7.16
C LYS A 69 -11.81 7.20 -8.28
N GLY A 70 -11.04 6.12 -8.06
CA GLY A 70 -10.01 5.68 -8.99
C GLY A 70 -8.66 6.35 -8.75
N THR A 71 -7.82 6.41 -9.78
CA THR A 71 -6.47 6.99 -9.70
C THR A 71 -6.50 8.49 -9.89
N ALA A 72 -6.04 9.23 -8.90
CA ALA A 72 -5.82 10.67 -8.99
C ALA A 72 -4.52 10.98 -9.74
N SER A 73 -4.60 11.86 -10.71
CA SER A 73 -3.47 12.50 -11.40
C SER A 73 -3.13 13.81 -10.71
N TYR A 74 -1.84 14.09 -10.55
CA TYR A 74 -1.38 15.30 -9.87
C TYR A 74 -0.76 16.29 -10.86
N TRP A 75 -0.80 17.56 -10.47
CA TRP A 75 -0.31 18.67 -11.28
C TRP A 75 0.57 19.56 -10.42
N HIS A 76 1.73 19.92 -10.96
CA HIS A 76 2.53 21.02 -10.42
C HIS A 76 1.98 22.35 -10.97
N LEU A 77 2.15 23.44 -10.21
CA LEU A 77 1.90 24.79 -10.67
C LEU A 77 3.23 25.46 -11.03
N ALA A 78 3.41 25.81 -12.30
CA ALA A 78 4.54 26.57 -12.79
C ALA A 78 4.18 28.06 -12.79
N LEU A 79 4.62 28.77 -11.77
CA LEU A 79 4.28 30.17 -11.51
C LEU A 79 5.51 31.08 -11.70
N PRO A 80 5.35 32.42 -11.83
CA PRO A 80 6.48 33.32 -12.00
C PRO A 80 7.51 33.30 -10.87
N ASP A 81 7.08 32.95 -9.67
CA ASP A 81 7.88 32.85 -8.43
C ASP A 81 8.44 31.44 -8.18
N GLY A 82 8.09 30.46 -8.99
CA GLY A 82 8.63 29.10 -8.91
C GLY A 82 7.64 27.99 -9.23
N LEU A 83 8.08 26.76 -8.97
CA LEU A 83 7.28 25.54 -9.14
C LEU A 83 6.72 25.09 -7.79
N ILE A 84 5.41 24.92 -7.71
CA ILE A 84 4.77 24.28 -6.55
C ILE A 84 4.44 22.84 -6.95
N GLU A 85 5.13 21.90 -6.34
CA GLU A 85 4.97 20.49 -6.67
C GLU A 85 3.66 19.91 -6.14
N ASN A 86 2.99 19.09 -6.97
CA ASN A 86 1.75 18.39 -6.64
C ASN A 86 0.71 19.31 -5.99
N ALA A 87 0.49 20.47 -6.56
CA ALA A 87 -0.34 21.54 -6.02
C ALA A 87 -1.83 21.40 -6.37
N ALA A 88 -2.14 20.59 -7.38
CA ALA A 88 -3.50 20.29 -7.79
C ALA A 88 -3.62 18.81 -8.17
N PHE A 89 -4.86 18.32 -8.25
CA PHE A 89 -5.15 16.95 -8.63
C PHE A 89 -6.46 16.85 -9.41
N SER A 90 -6.61 15.77 -10.17
CA SER A 90 -7.79 15.45 -10.96
C SER A 90 -8.00 13.95 -11.04
N TYR A 91 -9.22 13.54 -11.34
CA TYR A 91 -9.57 12.16 -11.68
C TYR A 91 -9.90 12.11 -13.17
N GLU A 92 -8.95 11.65 -14.01
CA GLU A 92 -9.10 11.66 -15.46
C GLU A 92 -10.07 10.54 -15.95
N ALA A 93 -10.07 9.42 -15.24
CA ALA A 93 -10.97 8.29 -15.46
C ALA A 93 -11.51 7.80 -14.09
N PRO A 94 -12.42 8.57 -13.48
CA PRO A 94 -12.97 8.23 -12.18
C PRO A 94 -13.88 7.00 -12.27
N PHE A 95 -14.09 6.35 -11.13
CA PHE A 95 -15.14 5.34 -10.99
C PHE A 95 -16.52 5.98 -10.94
N ALA A 96 -17.58 5.16 -11.07
CA ALA A 96 -18.96 5.61 -11.15
C ALA A 96 -19.38 6.53 -9.97
N GLU A 97 -18.85 6.26 -8.76
CA GLU A 97 -19.13 7.05 -7.56
C GLU A 97 -18.61 8.50 -7.61
N ALA A 98 -17.69 8.79 -8.54
CA ALA A 98 -17.07 10.10 -8.71
C ALA A 98 -17.10 10.57 -10.18
N GLU A 99 -17.97 10.00 -11.02
CA GLU A 99 -18.03 10.29 -12.46
C GLU A 99 -18.26 11.79 -12.75
N ASP A 100 -19.01 12.48 -11.90
CA ASP A 100 -19.31 13.90 -12.04
C ASP A 100 -18.07 14.81 -12.04
N VAL A 101 -16.98 14.40 -11.38
CA VAL A 101 -15.74 15.20 -11.36
C VAL A 101 -14.76 14.86 -12.49
N ALA A 102 -15.14 13.99 -13.43
CA ALA A 102 -14.35 13.75 -14.64
C ALA A 102 -14.08 15.07 -15.37
N GLY A 103 -12.82 15.29 -15.77
CA GLY A 103 -12.44 16.54 -16.46
C GLY A 103 -12.44 17.79 -15.56
N HIS A 104 -12.45 17.64 -14.24
CA HIS A 104 -12.34 18.74 -13.28
C HIS A 104 -10.99 18.69 -12.55
N ILE A 105 -10.53 19.85 -12.06
CA ILE A 105 -9.29 19.99 -11.30
C ILE A 105 -9.60 20.60 -9.93
N ALA A 106 -9.04 20.00 -8.87
CA ALA A 106 -9.05 20.52 -7.52
C ALA A 106 -7.64 21.00 -7.12
N PHE A 107 -7.57 22.07 -6.33
CA PHE A 107 -6.33 22.64 -5.83
C PHE A 107 -6.20 22.35 -4.32
N PHE A 108 -4.99 22.07 -3.86
CA PHE A 108 -4.69 22.02 -2.43
C PHE A 108 -4.57 23.42 -1.85
N ASP A 109 -5.14 23.64 -0.66
CA ASP A 109 -5.14 24.94 0.01
C ASP A 109 -3.74 25.54 0.22
N ARG A 110 -2.72 24.68 0.41
CA ARG A 110 -1.31 25.11 0.52
C ARG A 110 -0.77 25.81 -0.72
N ALA A 111 -1.46 25.69 -1.83
CA ALA A 111 -1.11 26.33 -3.11
C ALA A 111 -1.97 27.57 -3.39
N LEU A 112 -2.84 27.97 -2.48
CA LEU A 112 -3.81 29.05 -2.67
C LEU A 112 -3.58 30.18 -1.66
N ASP A 113 -3.96 31.41 -2.07
CA ASP A 113 -3.94 32.59 -1.19
C ASP A 113 -4.95 32.47 -0.03
N GLN A 114 -6.06 31.76 -0.29
CA GLN A 114 -7.08 31.44 0.71
C GLN A 114 -7.56 30.00 0.54
N PRO A 115 -7.84 29.28 1.63
CA PRO A 115 -8.42 27.96 1.57
C PRO A 115 -9.75 27.97 0.81
N LEU A 116 -9.93 27.00 -0.08
CA LEU A 116 -11.18 26.72 -0.77
C LEU A 116 -11.81 25.40 -0.34
N SER A 117 -11.04 24.58 0.36
CA SER A 117 -11.57 23.33 0.90
C SER A 117 -12.45 23.62 2.12
N GLN A 118 -13.38 22.73 2.40
CA GLN A 118 -14.16 22.71 3.62
C GLN A 118 -13.62 21.60 4.52
N GLU A 119 -13.28 21.95 5.77
CA GLU A 119 -12.86 20.94 6.73
C GLU A 119 -13.91 19.82 6.82
N ALA A 120 -13.43 18.58 6.90
CA ALA A 120 -14.29 17.45 7.18
C ALA A 120 -15.13 17.75 8.42
N GLN A 121 -16.42 17.59 8.34
CA GLN A 121 -17.21 17.46 9.56
C GLN A 121 -16.57 16.31 10.34
N ASN A 122 -16.24 16.55 11.60
CA ASN A 122 -15.54 15.61 12.47
C ASN A 122 -16.41 14.37 12.73
N VAL A 123 -16.60 13.59 11.67
CA VAL A 123 -17.14 12.26 11.74
C VAL A 123 -15.95 11.40 12.06
N GLY A 124 -15.80 11.02 13.32
CA GLY A 124 -14.69 10.17 13.75
C GLY A 124 -14.66 8.92 12.87
N VAL A 125 -13.48 8.53 12.44
CA VAL A 125 -13.27 7.23 11.78
C VAL A 125 -13.78 6.18 12.75
N SER A 126 -14.85 5.49 12.42
CA SER A 126 -15.52 4.54 13.30
C SER A 126 -16.12 3.40 12.48
N GLY A 127 -16.27 2.26 13.12
CA GLY A 127 -16.85 1.07 12.54
C GLY A 127 -16.19 -0.18 13.07
N PRO A 128 -16.79 -1.35 12.90
CA PRO A 128 -16.31 -2.59 13.49
C PRO A 128 -14.85 -2.93 13.13
N LEU A 129 -14.40 -2.64 11.90
CA LEU A 129 -12.99 -2.85 11.51
C LEU A 129 -12.04 -1.91 12.24
N VAL A 130 -12.43 -0.65 12.40
CA VAL A 130 -11.62 0.35 13.14
C VAL A 130 -11.57 0.00 14.61
N ASP A 131 -12.70 -0.39 15.20
CA ASP A 131 -12.79 -0.81 16.59
C ASP A 131 -11.90 -2.04 16.84
N TRP A 132 -11.97 -3.05 15.97
CA TRP A 132 -11.09 -4.21 16.01
C TRP A 132 -9.61 -3.79 15.88
N LEU A 133 -9.28 -2.92 14.93
CA LEU A 133 -7.91 -2.46 14.71
C LEU A 133 -7.33 -1.79 15.96
N LEU A 134 -8.12 -0.97 16.65
CA LEU A 134 -7.69 -0.25 17.84
C LEU A 134 -7.69 -1.09 19.12
N GLN A 135 -8.61 -2.05 19.24
CA GLN A 135 -8.84 -2.79 20.48
C GLN A 135 -8.19 -4.18 20.48
N GLU A 136 -8.04 -4.84 19.34
CA GLU A 136 -7.66 -6.25 19.26
C GLU A 136 -6.40 -6.50 18.40
N ALA A 137 -6.18 -5.79 17.29
CA ALA A 137 -5.09 -6.05 16.35
C ALA A 137 -3.68 -6.02 17.00
N TRP A 138 -3.49 -5.27 18.07
CA TRP A 138 -2.24 -5.21 18.84
C TRP A 138 -1.87 -6.53 19.51
N THR A 139 -2.82 -7.46 19.66
CA THR A 139 -2.58 -8.79 20.24
C THR A 139 -1.87 -9.74 19.27
N CYS A 140 -1.94 -9.47 17.96
CA CYS A 140 -1.29 -10.26 16.94
C CYS A 140 0.23 -10.26 17.11
N LYS A 141 0.84 -11.41 16.95
CA LYS A 141 2.30 -11.62 17.14
C LYS A 141 3.05 -11.67 15.81
N THR A 142 2.36 -12.00 14.73
CA THR A 142 2.95 -12.16 13.40
C THR A 142 2.08 -11.46 12.33
N PRO A 143 2.67 -11.10 11.18
CA PRO A 143 1.90 -10.59 10.05
C PRO A 143 0.83 -11.58 9.55
N ALA A 144 1.09 -12.89 9.65
CA ALA A 144 0.12 -13.92 9.28
C ALA A 144 -1.11 -13.90 10.20
N GLU A 145 -0.91 -13.86 11.52
CA GLU A 145 -2.01 -13.73 12.49
C GLU A 145 -2.82 -12.46 12.23
N LEU A 146 -2.15 -11.34 11.97
CA LEU A 146 -2.82 -10.08 11.65
C LEU A 146 -3.67 -10.19 10.37
N THR A 147 -3.11 -10.84 9.33
CA THR A 147 -3.82 -11.07 8.06
C THR A 147 -5.06 -11.94 8.26
N GLU A 148 -4.94 -13.02 9.02
CA GLU A 148 -6.04 -13.93 9.29
C GLU A 148 -7.16 -13.25 10.09
N GLN A 149 -6.82 -12.59 11.19
CA GLN A 149 -7.80 -11.91 12.04
C GLN A 149 -8.49 -10.75 11.30
N PHE A 150 -7.76 -10.00 10.47
CA PHE A 150 -8.34 -8.96 9.64
C PHE A 150 -9.34 -9.53 8.63
N ALA A 151 -8.99 -10.64 7.95
CA ALA A 151 -9.91 -11.32 7.04
C ALA A 151 -11.18 -11.82 7.76
N GLN A 152 -11.03 -12.42 8.94
CA GLN A 152 -12.16 -12.89 9.75
C GLN A 152 -13.07 -11.74 10.20
N CYS A 153 -12.50 -10.61 10.59
CA CYS A 153 -13.26 -9.42 10.94
C CYS A 153 -14.06 -8.87 9.75
N MET A 154 -13.46 -8.84 8.56
CA MET A 154 -14.15 -8.45 7.32
C MET A 154 -15.33 -9.39 7.01
N LEU A 155 -15.12 -10.69 7.11
CA LEU A 155 -16.21 -11.67 6.91
C LEU A 155 -17.34 -11.52 7.93
N ALA A 156 -17.01 -11.28 9.21
CA ALA A 156 -18.00 -11.05 10.26
C ALA A 156 -18.87 -9.81 10.01
N MET A 157 -18.36 -8.85 9.26
CA MET A 157 -19.12 -7.67 8.81
C MET A 157 -19.94 -7.93 7.55
N GLY A 158 -19.82 -9.10 6.93
CA GLY A 158 -20.52 -9.43 5.68
C GLY A 158 -19.80 -8.95 4.41
N VAL A 159 -18.53 -8.51 4.51
CA VAL A 159 -17.73 -8.18 3.32
C VAL A 159 -17.54 -9.45 2.49
N PRO A 160 -17.87 -9.45 1.18
CA PRO A 160 -17.81 -10.65 0.34
C PRO A 160 -16.35 -10.98 -0.05
N LEU A 161 -15.51 -11.19 0.96
CA LEU A 161 -14.10 -11.49 0.80
C LEU A 161 -13.90 -12.97 0.47
N TRP A 162 -13.25 -13.25 -0.65
CA TRP A 162 -12.81 -14.60 -1.03
C TRP A 162 -11.32 -14.79 -0.76
N ARG A 163 -10.48 -13.81 -1.11
CA ARG A 163 -9.03 -13.85 -0.92
C ARG A 163 -8.51 -12.51 -0.42
N LEU A 164 -7.59 -12.55 0.55
CA LEU A 164 -6.82 -11.43 1.05
C LEU A 164 -5.33 -11.73 0.84
N GLY A 165 -4.61 -10.81 0.21
CA GLY A 165 -3.17 -10.91 0.04
C GLY A 165 -2.46 -9.67 0.58
N VAL A 166 -1.35 -9.89 1.29
CA VAL A 166 -0.49 -8.81 1.77
C VAL A 166 0.93 -9.09 1.30
N GLY A 167 1.50 -8.17 0.54
CA GLY A 167 2.87 -8.23 0.07
C GLY A 167 3.71 -7.16 0.77
N ILE A 168 4.80 -7.57 1.44
CA ILE A 168 5.65 -6.69 2.24
C ILE A 168 7.10 -6.85 1.83
N TRP A 169 7.76 -5.76 1.51
CA TRP A 169 9.21 -5.71 1.32
C TRP A 169 9.93 -6.01 2.62
N THR A 170 11.02 -6.74 2.57
CA THR A 170 11.75 -7.16 3.77
C THR A 170 13.26 -7.04 3.63
N LEU A 171 13.93 -6.77 4.75
CA LEU A 171 15.38 -6.83 4.84
C LEU A 171 15.80 -8.27 5.15
N HIS A 172 16.00 -9.06 4.11
CA HIS A 172 16.40 -10.46 4.24
C HIS A 172 17.49 -10.80 3.21
N PRO A 173 18.53 -11.59 3.57
CA PRO A 173 19.61 -11.90 2.65
C PRO A 173 19.20 -12.57 1.34
N GLN A 174 18.16 -13.40 1.37
CA GLN A 174 17.71 -14.21 0.24
C GLN A 174 16.36 -13.73 -0.35
N LEU A 175 15.60 -12.89 0.35
CA LEU A 175 14.25 -12.51 -0.02
C LEU A 175 14.14 -11.00 -0.20
N ALA A 176 13.53 -10.57 -1.29
CA ALA A 176 13.14 -9.18 -1.52
C ALA A 176 11.86 -8.82 -0.77
N GLY A 177 10.96 -9.77 -0.58
CA GLY A 177 9.69 -9.57 0.09
C GLY A 177 9.11 -10.84 0.67
N ARG A 178 8.09 -10.66 1.50
CA ARG A 178 7.23 -11.74 2.00
C ARG A 178 5.80 -11.48 1.60
N HIS A 179 5.04 -12.54 1.41
CA HIS A 179 3.62 -12.45 1.14
C HIS A 179 2.83 -13.34 2.08
N TYR A 180 1.65 -12.86 2.45
CA TYR A 180 0.70 -13.49 3.34
C TYR A 180 -0.63 -13.58 2.61
N ASN A 181 -1.04 -14.79 2.25
CA ASN A 181 -2.25 -15.05 1.48
C ASN A 181 -3.25 -15.83 2.33
N TRP A 182 -4.38 -15.23 2.60
CA TRP A 182 -5.52 -15.86 3.20
C TRP A 182 -6.58 -16.14 2.14
N MET A 183 -7.27 -17.27 2.24
CA MET A 183 -8.40 -17.65 1.36
C MET A 183 -9.52 -18.23 2.22
N ARG A 184 -10.77 -17.88 1.90
CA ARG A 184 -11.96 -18.31 2.65
C ARG A 184 -12.10 -19.83 2.73
N ASP A 185 -11.70 -20.55 1.69
CA ASP A 185 -11.85 -22.01 1.56
C ASP A 185 -10.63 -22.78 2.05
N ARG A 186 -9.69 -22.13 2.73
CA ARG A 186 -8.48 -22.75 3.28
C ARG A 186 -8.26 -22.34 4.71
N ASP A 187 -7.73 -23.26 5.51
CA ASP A 187 -7.36 -22.98 6.89
C ASP A 187 -6.07 -22.13 6.94
N GLY A 188 -6.11 -21.06 7.70
CA GLY A 188 -4.96 -20.21 8.00
C GLY A 188 -4.45 -19.37 6.82
N VAL A 189 -3.27 -18.80 7.04
CA VAL A 189 -2.57 -17.95 6.07
C VAL A 189 -1.38 -18.69 5.47
N VAL A 190 -1.29 -18.71 4.15
CA VAL A 190 -0.11 -19.22 3.45
C VAL A 190 0.95 -18.11 3.39
N GLU A 191 2.06 -18.33 4.10
CA GLU A 191 3.23 -17.46 4.03
C GLU A 191 4.16 -17.91 2.91
N GLY A 192 4.74 -16.95 2.20
CA GLY A 192 5.77 -17.21 1.20
C GLY A 192 6.81 -16.10 1.15
N GLY A 193 7.92 -16.40 0.52
CA GLY A 193 9.00 -15.44 0.27
C GLY A 193 9.19 -15.22 -1.23
N THR A 194 9.46 -13.98 -1.61
CA THR A 194 9.80 -13.58 -2.97
C THR A 194 11.32 -13.44 -3.08
N PRO A 195 12.06 -14.37 -3.72
CA PRO A 195 13.49 -14.24 -3.94
C PRO A 195 13.82 -13.00 -4.77
N HIS A 196 15.01 -12.42 -4.57
CA HIS A 196 15.44 -11.23 -5.31
C HIS A 196 15.38 -11.41 -6.84
N GLY A 197 15.65 -12.61 -7.35
CA GLY A 197 15.60 -12.92 -8.78
C GLY A 197 14.19 -12.80 -9.39
N MET A 198 13.14 -13.07 -8.63
CA MET A 198 11.75 -12.98 -9.12
C MET A 198 11.33 -11.55 -9.49
N LEU A 199 12.02 -10.53 -8.99
CA LEU A 199 11.72 -9.14 -9.35
C LEU A 199 12.03 -8.80 -10.82
N GLN A 200 12.75 -9.67 -11.52
CA GLN A 200 13.07 -9.56 -12.94
C GLN A 200 12.15 -10.40 -13.83
N GLU A 201 11.28 -11.20 -13.25
CA GLU A 201 10.40 -12.09 -14.00
C GLU A 201 9.13 -11.37 -14.47
N PRO A 202 8.58 -11.75 -15.65
CA PRO A 202 7.35 -11.15 -16.18
C PRO A 202 6.18 -11.20 -15.19
N ALA A 203 6.08 -12.27 -14.41
CA ALA A 203 5.02 -12.42 -13.41
C ALA A 203 5.00 -11.30 -12.36
N TYR A 204 6.17 -10.74 -12.00
CA TYR A 204 6.25 -9.56 -11.15
C TYR A 204 6.15 -8.27 -11.97
N LEU A 205 6.91 -8.19 -13.08
CA LEU A 205 6.99 -6.96 -13.89
C LEU A 205 5.63 -6.53 -14.47
N GLU A 206 4.76 -7.49 -14.73
CA GLU A 206 3.39 -7.29 -15.25
C GLU A 206 2.34 -7.53 -14.16
N SER A 207 2.63 -7.17 -12.90
CA SER A 207 1.73 -7.41 -11.78
C SER A 207 1.14 -6.12 -11.21
N PRO A 208 -0.06 -6.18 -10.63
CA PRO A 208 -0.62 -5.06 -9.87
C PRO A 208 0.21 -4.74 -8.61
N VAL A 209 0.94 -5.72 -8.06
CA VAL A 209 1.83 -5.53 -6.91
C VAL A 209 2.96 -4.56 -7.25
N ARG A 210 3.65 -4.78 -8.38
CA ARG A 210 4.66 -3.83 -8.86
C ARG A 210 4.08 -2.44 -9.09
N HIS A 211 2.95 -2.35 -9.78
CA HIS A 211 2.28 -1.08 -10.05
C HIS A 211 2.04 -0.27 -8.77
N VAL A 212 1.51 -0.92 -7.73
CA VAL A 212 1.25 -0.29 -6.43
C VAL A 212 2.56 0.08 -5.74
N SER A 213 3.55 -0.82 -5.71
CA SER A 213 4.82 -0.60 -5.01
C SER A 213 5.68 0.50 -5.63
N GLU A 214 5.55 0.76 -6.92
CA GLU A 214 6.20 1.88 -7.63
C GLU A 214 5.47 3.23 -7.40
N GLY A 215 4.40 3.26 -6.58
CA GLY A 215 3.65 4.47 -6.28
C GLY A 215 2.73 4.96 -7.41
N LEU A 216 2.42 4.08 -8.37
CA LEU A 216 1.54 4.41 -9.50
C LEU A 216 0.04 4.36 -9.13
N GLY A 217 -0.27 4.34 -7.83
CA GLY A 217 -1.61 4.22 -7.28
C GLY A 217 -2.05 2.78 -7.11
N GLY A 218 -3.32 2.59 -6.73
CA GLY A 218 -3.91 1.26 -6.63
C GLY A 218 -4.51 0.78 -7.94
N VAL A 219 -5.20 -0.34 -7.85
CA VAL A 219 -5.92 -0.96 -8.96
C VAL A 219 -7.26 -1.48 -8.44
N ARG A 220 -8.32 -1.26 -9.18
CA ARG A 220 -9.59 -1.98 -9.02
C ARG A 220 -10.08 -2.40 -10.40
N GLN A 221 -10.54 -3.62 -10.54
CA GLN A 221 -11.14 -4.10 -11.78
C GLN A 221 -12.19 -5.18 -11.50
N ARG A 222 -13.38 -4.98 -12.08
CA ARG A 222 -14.42 -6.00 -12.16
C ARG A 222 -13.97 -7.04 -13.19
N LEU A 223 -13.99 -8.31 -12.78
CA LEU A 223 -13.49 -9.42 -13.58
C LEU A 223 -14.59 -10.16 -14.35
N ASP A 224 -15.82 -10.09 -13.88
CA ASP A 224 -17.01 -10.71 -14.49
C ASP A 224 -17.55 -9.92 -15.70
N GLN A 225 -17.23 -8.63 -15.79
CA GLN A 225 -17.76 -7.72 -16.83
C GLN A 225 -16.78 -7.47 -17.98
N ALA A 226 -15.49 -7.76 -17.78
CA ALA A 226 -14.44 -7.51 -18.75
C ALA A 226 -14.10 -8.76 -19.58
N GLY A 227 -13.85 -8.57 -20.88
CA GLY A 227 -13.26 -9.61 -21.72
C GLY A 227 -11.77 -9.83 -21.36
N ALA A 228 -11.25 -11.04 -21.61
CA ALA A 228 -9.84 -11.37 -21.28
C ALA A 228 -8.81 -10.40 -21.88
N SER A 229 -9.11 -9.79 -23.03
CA SER A 229 -8.26 -8.80 -23.70
C SER A 229 -8.30 -7.40 -23.06
N GLU A 230 -9.18 -7.19 -22.08
CA GLU A 230 -9.39 -5.89 -21.40
C GLU A 230 -8.71 -5.86 -20.03
N PHE A 231 -8.16 -6.98 -19.57
CA PHE A 231 -7.49 -7.01 -18.28
C PHE A 231 -6.14 -6.32 -18.33
N ARG A 232 -5.95 -5.41 -17.38
CA ARG A 232 -4.73 -4.63 -17.24
C ARG A 232 -3.51 -5.49 -16.87
N PHE A 233 -3.73 -6.58 -16.13
CA PHE A 233 -2.68 -7.47 -15.63
C PHE A 233 -3.04 -8.94 -15.83
N PRO A 234 -2.08 -9.81 -16.22
CA PRO A 234 -2.35 -11.23 -16.50
C PRO A 234 -3.00 -12.00 -15.35
N ILE A 235 -2.63 -11.70 -14.10
CA ILE A 235 -3.20 -12.32 -12.89
C ILE A 235 -4.73 -12.20 -12.80
N MET A 236 -5.30 -11.16 -13.40
CA MET A 236 -6.74 -10.94 -13.36
C MET A 236 -7.51 -12.00 -14.15
N GLU A 237 -6.95 -12.45 -15.27
CA GLU A 237 -7.54 -13.56 -16.02
C GLU A 237 -7.45 -14.87 -15.25
N GLU A 238 -6.34 -15.13 -14.58
CA GLU A 238 -6.18 -16.32 -13.73
C GLU A 238 -7.20 -16.33 -12.58
N LEU A 239 -7.38 -15.18 -11.92
CA LEU A 239 -8.36 -15.03 -10.84
C LEU A 239 -9.80 -15.19 -11.35
N ARG A 240 -10.12 -14.62 -12.52
CA ARG A 240 -11.44 -14.78 -13.15
C ARG A 240 -11.74 -16.26 -13.46
N GLN A 241 -10.78 -17.01 -13.99
CA GLN A 241 -10.92 -18.44 -14.24
C GLN A 241 -11.15 -19.25 -12.96
N GLN A 242 -10.67 -18.75 -11.82
CA GLN A 242 -10.91 -19.35 -10.50
C GLN A 242 -12.25 -18.93 -9.88
N GLY A 243 -13.02 -18.06 -10.55
CA GLY A 243 -14.33 -17.60 -10.08
C GLY A 243 -14.37 -16.22 -9.44
N ALA A 244 -13.25 -15.48 -9.46
CA ALA A 244 -13.24 -14.11 -8.94
C ALA A 244 -14.07 -13.15 -9.80
N THR A 245 -14.76 -12.23 -9.16
CA THR A 245 -15.66 -11.23 -9.77
C THR A 245 -15.15 -9.81 -9.62
N ASP A 246 -14.41 -9.51 -8.55
CA ASP A 246 -13.86 -8.17 -8.29
C ASP A 246 -12.45 -8.30 -7.66
N TYR A 247 -11.53 -7.47 -8.11
CA TYR A 247 -10.15 -7.40 -7.64
C TYR A 247 -9.77 -5.97 -7.27
N VAL A 248 -9.18 -5.81 -6.10
CA VAL A 248 -8.66 -4.52 -5.62
C VAL A 248 -7.23 -4.71 -5.11
N ALA A 249 -6.33 -3.82 -5.50
CA ALA A 249 -4.99 -3.68 -4.91
C ALA A 249 -4.82 -2.26 -4.38
N MET A 250 -4.44 -2.14 -3.12
CA MET A 250 -4.28 -0.86 -2.42
C MET A 250 -2.84 -0.69 -1.93
N PRO A 251 -2.29 0.53 -1.94
CA PRO A 251 -1.03 0.81 -1.30
C PRO A 251 -1.15 0.65 0.22
N LEU A 252 -0.15 0.02 0.82
CA LEU A 252 0.03 -0.13 2.27
C LEU A 252 1.35 0.58 2.65
N PRO A 253 1.33 1.92 2.86
CA PRO A 253 2.53 2.72 3.02
C PRO A 253 3.16 2.56 4.40
N PHE A 254 4.47 2.34 4.45
CA PHE A 254 5.27 2.32 5.67
C PHE A 254 5.92 3.68 5.94
N SER A 255 6.41 3.89 7.17
CA SER A 255 6.98 5.18 7.59
C SER A 255 8.33 5.48 6.96
N ASP A 256 9.03 4.45 6.48
CA ASP A 256 10.31 4.55 5.76
C ASP A 256 10.15 4.98 4.28
N GLY A 257 8.91 5.18 3.83
CA GLY A 257 8.57 5.54 2.45
C GLY A 257 8.34 4.34 1.53
N GLN A 258 8.54 3.10 2.00
CA GLN A 258 8.21 1.91 1.22
C GLN A 258 6.70 1.78 1.05
N ILE A 259 6.28 1.43 -0.16
CA ILE A 259 4.88 1.13 -0.45
C ILE A 259 4.72 -0.38 -0.61
N ASN A 260 4.04 -0.97 0.35
CA ASN A 260 3.64 -2.36 0.35
C ASN A 260 2.25 -2.51 -0.26
N THR A 261 1.74 -3.73 -0.37
CA THR A 261 0.50 -3.97 -1.12
C THR A 261 -0.49 -4.79 -0.30
N LEU A 262 -1.73 -4.33 -0.27
CA LEU A 262 -2.91 -5.05 0.21
C LEU A 262 -3.78 -5.39 -0.99
N THR A 263 -4.14 -6.66 -1.17
CA THR A 263 -5.01 -7.10 -2.25
C THR A 263 -6.25 -7.79 -1.71
N LEU A 264 -7.39 -7.48 -2.29
CA LEU A 264 -8.70 -8.05 -1.97
C LEU A 264 -9.30 -8.64 -3.23
N THR A 265 -9.88 -9.82 -3.11
CA THR A 265 -10.61 -10.46 -4.21
C THR A 265 -11.94 -10.97 -3.70
N SER A 266 -13.00 -10.72 -4.45
CA SER A 266 -14.35 -11.25 -4.21
C SER A 266 -14.74 -12.25 -5.28
N ASP A 267 -15.56 -13.24 -4.89
CA ASP A 267 -16.25 -14.17 -5.78
C ASP A 267 -17.77 -13.93 -5.81
N ASP A 268 -18.24 -12.92 -5.07
CA ASP A 268 -19.65 -12.51 -5.09
C ASP A 268 -19.98 -11.83 -6.44
N PRO A 269 -21.10 -12.17 -7.10
CA PRO A 269 -21.50 -11.54 -8.36
C PRO A 269 -21.66 -10.02 -8.25
N ALA A 270 -22.03 -9.48 -7.08
CA ALA A 270 -22.10 -8.04 -6.85
C ALA A 270 -20.71 -7.39 -6.69
N GLY A 271 -19.67 -8.18 -6.35
CA GLY A 271 -18.35 -7.67 -5.97
C GLY A 271 -18.37 -6.93 -4.65
N PHE A 272 -17.37 -6.09 -4.42
CA PHE A 272 -17.31 -5.23 -3.25
C PHE A 272 -18.20 -4.00 -3.42
N SER A 273 -18.98 -3.69 -2.40
CA SER A 273 -19.71 -2.43 -2.34
C SER A 273 -18.77 -1.26 -1.96
N THR A 274 -19.23 -0.03 -2.21
CA THR A 274 -18.57 1.20 -1.74
C THR A 274 -18.37 1.19 -0.23
N ALA A 275 -19.32 0.68 0.53
CA ALA A 275 -19.25 0.58 1.99
C ALA A 275 -18.16 -0.41 2.44
N ASP A 276 -18.05 -1.57 1.78
CA ASP A 276 -17.02 -2.58 2.08
C ASP A 276 -15.62 -2.01 1.90
N LEU A 277 -15.37 -1.43 0.74
CA LEU A 277 -14.07 -0.84 0.43
C LEU A 277 -13.77 0.38 1.31
N GLY A 278 -14.80 1.17 1.67
CA GLY A 278 -14.69 2.29 2.58
C GLY A 278 -14.22 1.89 3.96
N ALA A 279 -14.82 0.84 4.52
CA ALA A 279 -14.42 0.31 5.82
C ALA A 279 -12.95 -0.15 5.81
N VAL A 280 -12.51 -0.84 4.74
CA VAL A 280 -11.11 -1.25 4.57
C VAL A 280 -10.19 -0.04 4.43
N TYR A 281 -10.55 0.92 3.57
CA TYR A 281 -9.72 2.09 3.30
C TYR A 281 -9.46 2.94 4.55
N GLN A 282 -10.46 3.09 5.42
CA GLN A 282 -10.32 3.78 6.71
C GLN A 282 -9.28 3.10 7.61
N CYS A 283 -9.08 1.80 7.47
CA CYS A 283 -8.12 1.04 8.27
C CYS A 283 -6.69 1.01 7.69
N VAL A 284 -6.49 1.30 6.39
CA VAL A 284 -5.22 1.08 5.68
C VAL A 284 -4.03 1.70 6.41
N PHE A 285 -4.11 2.95 6.85
CA PHE A 285 -2.98 3.63 7.50
C PHE A 285 -2.67 3.04 8.89
N GLY A 286 -3.69 2.70 9.67
CA GLY A 286 -3.51 2.02 10.95
C GLY A 286 -2.97 0.60 10.76
N LEU A 287 -3.55 -0.14 9.83
CA LEU A 287 -3.12 -1.48 9.46
C LEU A 287 -1.65 -1.50 9.00
N SER A 288 -1.24 -0.50 8.21
CA SER A 288 0.16 -0.31 7.81
C SER A 288 1.11 -0.26 9.00
N ARG A 289 0.75 0.47 10.08
CA ARG A 289 1.60 0.59 11.27
C ARG A 289 1.74 -0.74 12.02
N PHE A 290 0.68 -1.54 12.07
CA PHE A 290 0.75 -2.88 12.66
C PHE A 290 1.64 -3.82 11.83
N TYR A 291 1.46 -3.86 10.51
CA TYR A 291 2.32 -4.66 9.63
C TYR A 291 3.77 -4.22 9.71
N GLU A 292 4.05 -2.93 9.69
CA GLU A 292 5.40 -2.38 9.83
C GLU A 292 6.06 -2.84 11.13
N THR A 293 5.38 -2.65 12.26
CA THR A 293 5.90 -3.05 13.58
C THR A 293 6.18 -4.56 13.65
N LEU A 294 5.29 -5.40 13.14
CA LEU A 294 5.45 -6.84 13.15
C LEU A 294 6.57 -7.29 12.20
N THR A 295 6.69 -6.64 11.04
CA THR A 295 7.75 -6.92 10.06
C THR A 295 9.12 -6.51 10.60
N GLU A 296 9.23 -5.37 11.25
CA GLU A 296 10.49 -4.92 11.86
C GLU A 296 10.96 -5.87 12.97
N ARG A 297 10.04 -6.36 13.80
CA ARG A 297 10.35 -7.40 14.81
C ARG A 297 10.86 -8.69 14.15
N GLN A 298 10.24 -9.09 13.05
CA GLN A 298 10.65 -10.29 12.30
C GLN A 298 12.01 -10.08 11.62
N ASN A 299 12.23 -8.93 10.99
CA ASN A 299 13.51 -8.56 10.40
C ASN A 299 14.63 -8.53 11.44
N THR A 300 14.40 -7.90 12.59
CA THR A 300 15.36 -7.85 13.70
C THR A 300 15.73 -9.26 14.16
N ARG A 301 14.74 -10.14 14.34
CA ARG A 301 14.99 -11.55 14.70
C ARG A 301 15.82 -12.25 13.63
N THR A 302 15.48 -12.09 12.36
CA THR A 302 16.19 -12.70 11.23
C THR A 302 17.64 -12.23 11.19
N LEU A 303 17.88 -10.92 11.26
CA LEU A 303 19.22 -10.35 11.23
C LEU A 303 20.09 -10.83 12.40
N LEU A 304 19.55 -10.78 13.63
CA LEU A 304 20.27 -11.26 14.82
C LEU A 304 20.58 -12.76 14.71
N THR A 305 19.65 -13.56 14.21
CA THR A 305 19.85 -15.00 14.02
C THR A 305 20.90 -15.28 12.93
N THR A 306 20.86 -14.53 11.83
CA THR A 306 21.79 -14.70 10.70
C THR A 306 23.23 -14.34 11.10
N TYR A 307 23.42 -13.22 11.79
CA TYR A 307 24.76 -12.71 12.07
C TYR A 307 25.35 -13.18 13.43
N LEU A 308 24.50 -13.44 14.43
CA LEU A 308 24.95 -13.89 15.76
C LEU A 308 24.69 -15.38 16.02
N GLY A 309 23.99 -16.04 15.11
CA GLY A 309 23.50 -17.40 15.31
C GLY A 309 22.24 -17.44 16.17
N GLN A 310 21.48 -18.53 16.05
CA GLN A 310 20.15 -18.69 16.66
C GLN A 310 20.14 -18.48 18.18
N ARG A 311 21.12 -19.05 18.90
CA ARG A 311 21.19 -18.98 20.36
C ARG A 311 21.55 -17.57 20.84
N SER A 312 22.59 -16.97 20.29
CA SER A 312 23.04 -15.63 20.68
C SER A 312 22.02 -14.56 20.29
N GLY A 313 21.45 -14.65 19.08
CA GLY A 313 20.38 -13.77 18.62
C GLY A 313 19.16 -13.80 19.52
N ALA A 314 18.71 -14.98 19.92
CA ALA A 314 17.57 -15.12 20.84
C ALA A 314 17.86 -14.49 22.22
N ARG A 315 19.06 -14.62 22.73
CA ARG A 315 19.45 -14.01 24.03
C ARG A 315 19.43 -12.49 23.97
N VAL A 316 19.96 -11.90 22.90
CA VAL A 316 19.91 -10.44 22.68
C VAL A 316 18.48 -9.95 22.63
N LEU A 317 17.60 -10.66 21.90
CA LEU A 317 16.17 -10.33 21.82
C LEU A 317 15.45 -10.42 23.17
N ASN A 318 15.91 -11.33 24.05
CA ASN A 318 15.39 -11.49 25.41
C ASN A 318 16.02 -10.52 26.42
N GLY A 319 16.73 -9.48 25.95
CA GLY A 319 17.26 -8.40 26.78
C GLY A 319 18.65 -8.64 27.37
N GLN A 320 19.35 -9.74 27.01
CA GLN A 320 20.72 -9.97 27.45
C GLN A 320 21.72 -9.17 26.60
N THR A 321 21.73 -7.86 26.77
CA THR A 321 22.55 -6.93 25.99
C THR A 321 23.76 -6.38 26.75
N GLN A 322 23.93 -6.73 28.04
CA GLN A 322 25.00 -6.22 28.87
C GLN A 322 26.34 -6.84 28.47
N ARG A 323 27.37 -5.99 28.36
CA ARG A 323 28.74 -6.42 28.10
C ARG A 323 29.25 -7.32 29.24
N GLY A 324 29.78 -8.50 28.92
CA GLY A 324 30.23 -9.48 29.90
C GLY A 324 29.14 -10.47 30.34
N ALA A 325 27.90 -10.33 29.91
CA ALA A 325 26.89 -11.36 30.11
C ALA A 325 27.24 -12.58 29.26
N GLY A 326 27.64 -13.66 29.91
CA GLY A 326 28.00 -14.95 29.30
C GLY A 326 27.20 -16.10 29.89
N GLU A 327 27.42 -17.29 29.39
CA GLU A 327 26.96 -18.56 30.01
C GLU A 327 28.00 -19.62 29.83
N GLU A 328 28.02 -20.56 30.77
CA GLU A 328 28.81 -21.77 30.63
C GLU A 328 28.04 -22.78 29.77
N ILE A 329 28.68 -23.27 28.75
CA ILE A 329 28.11 -24.28 27.85
C ILE A 329 29.07 -25.48 27.75
N ARG A 330 28.52 -26.70 27.66
CA ARG A 330 29.26 -27.85 27.17
C ARG A 330 29.18 -27.88 25.67
N ALA A 331 30.32 -27.75 25.00
CA ALA A 331 30.39 -27.73 23.54
C ALA A 331 31.58 -28.53 23.04
N ALA A 332 31.42 -29.14 21.87
CA ALA A 332 32.55 -29.55 21.06
C ALA A 332 32.94 -28.36 20.14
N ILE A 333 34.24 -28.05 20.12
CA ILE A 333 34.75 -26.96 19.27
C ILE A 333 35.41 -27.60 18.05
N LEU A 334 34.89 -27.30 16.88
CA LEU A 334 35.44 -27.69 15.58
C LEU A 334 36.07 -26.48 14.92
N PHE A 335 37.31 -26.62 14.49
CA PHE A 335 37.97 -25.66 13.59
C PHE A 335 38.10 -26.31 12.21
N CYS A 336 37.53 -25.66 11.21
CA CYS A 336 37.60 -26.06 9.83
C CYS A 336 38.13 -24.89 9.00
N ASP A 337 39.10 -25.15 8.14
CA ASP A 337 39.70 -24.12 7.27
C ASP A 337 39.98 -24.70 5.88
N LEU A 338 39.80 -23.88 4.86
CA LEU A 338 40.09 -24.23 3.46
C LEU A 338 41.61 -24.22 3.24
N ARG A 339 42.21 -25.38 2.89
CA ARG A 339 43.65 -25.47 2.61
C ARG A 339 44.04 -24.53 1.49
N ASN A 340 45.16 -23.81 1.69
CA ASN A 340 45.68 -22.83 0.75
C ASN A 340 44.73 -21.67 0.42
N SER A 341 43.81 -21.32 1.31
CA SER A 341 42.82 -20.25 1.12
C SER A 341 43.45 -18.93 0.67
N THR A 342 44.58 -18.56 1.25
CA THR A 342 45.35 -17.35 0.89
C THR A 342 45.89 -17.38 -0.56
N GLN A 343 46.38 -18.54 -1.02
CA GLN A 343 46.87 -18.71 -2.39
C GLN A 343 45.70 -18.71 -3.38
N LEU A 344 44.62 -19.36 -3.02
CA LEU A 344 43.39 -19.40 -3.83
C LEU A 344 42.79 -17.97 -3.98
N ALA A 345 42.76 -17.20 -2.90
CA ALA A 345 42.34 -15.80 -2.94
C ALA A 345 43.23 -14.91 -3.85
N ALA A 346 44.52 -15.20 -3.90
CA ALA A 346 45.45 -14.46 -4.75
C ALA A 346 45.43 -14.89 -6.21
N SER A 347 45.06 -16.13 -6.51
CA SER A 347 45.12 -16.72 -7.85
C SER A 347 43.82 -16.77 -8.61
N LEU A 348 42.70 -16.80 -7.92
CA LEU A 348 41.38 -16.89 -8.52
C LEU A 348 40.75 -15.49 -8.77
N PRO A 349 39.94 -15.33 -9.85
CA PRO A 349 39.07 -14.18 -9.98
C PRO A 349 38.16 -14.08 -8.75
N ARG A 350 37.89 -12.83 -8.30
CA ARG A 350 37.09 -12.57 -7.08
C ARG A 350 35.79 -13.37 -7.00
N ARG A 351 35.07 -13.48 -8.11
CA ARG A 351 33.78 -14.21 -8.17
C ARG A 351 33.97 -15.70 -7.95
N ALA A 352 34.92 -16.32 -8.65
CA ALA A 352 35.23 -17.74 -8.51
C ALA A 352 35.70 -18.10 -7.08
N TYR A 353 36.45 -17.20 -6.42
CA TYR A 353 36.88 -17.40 -5.03
C TYR A 353 35.68 -17.31 -4.07
N LEU A 354 34.76 -16.39 -4.30
CA LEU A 354 33.51 -16.29 -3.48
C LEU A 354 32.59 -17.50 -3.68
N ASP A 355 32.46 -17.98 -4.93
CA ASP A 355 31.69 -19.19 -5.21
C ASP A 355 32.29 -20.42 -4.51
N LEU A 356 33.63 -20.56 -4.55
CA LEU A 356 34.35 -21.61 -3.80
C LEU A 356 34.13 -21.55 -2.29
N LEU A 357 34.11 -20.33 -1.72
CA LEU A 357 33.81 -20.16 -0.29
C LEU A 357 32.37 -20.51 0.06
N ASN A 358 31.44 -20.16 -0.80
CA ASN A 358 30.04 -20.53 -0.61
C ASN A 358 29.87 -22.07 -0.62
N ASP A 359 30.45 -22.76 -1.62
CA ASP A 359 30.43 -24.23 -1.71
C ASP A 359 31.11 -24.90 -0.50
N PHE A 360 32.10 -24.24 0.10
CA PHE A 360 32.81 -24.78 1.28
C PHE A 360 31.98 -24.63 2.58
N PHE A 361 31.14 -23.61 2.66
CA PHE A 361 30.32 -23.33 3.85
C PHE A 361 28.89 -23.90 3.76
N GLU A 362 28.44 -24.40 2.60
CA GLU A 362 27.22 -25.21 2.48
C GLU A 362 27.40 -26.63 3.02
#